data_2466bd698c4d08baa79b10015e9b56f7
#
_entry.id   2466bd698c4d08baa79b10015e9b56f7
#
_cell.length_a   1.000
_cell.length_b   1.000
_cell.length_c   1.000
_cell.angle_alpha   90.00
_cell.angle_beta   90.00
_cell.angle_gamma   90.00
#
_symmetry.space_group_name_H-M   'P 1'
#
loop_
_entity.id
_entity.type
_entity.pdbx_description
1 polymer ?
#
loop_
_entity_poly.entity_id
_entity_poly.type
_entity_poly.pdbx_seq_one_letter_code
_entity_poly.pdbx_strand_id
1 'polypeptide(L)'
;MATNPNIPQRPGLHEVPRLKVPRKKPFPWPLVAIIAAAAILAALIWWLPRTPHKSLAPTGAQVPAQPTGSQVQFTNLKVTPSPVGNAMYIEGRLVNQGSTDITGVQVQATFRDANGQALETQLRPVSGIAGSSGAQTEDLTQAPIKPNEGRAIRIAFDHYPNGWNHQLPDLKVVTVTAHP
;
A
#
# COMPACT_ATOMS: atom_id res chain seq x y z
N MET A 1 90.20 -1.02 46.93
CA MET A 1 90.38 -1.49 48.30
C MET A 1 89.06 -1.72 48.99
N ALA A 2 88.92 -2.83 49.65
CA ALA A 2 88.00 -3.27 50.64
C ALA A 2 86.61 -3.81 50.09
N THR A 3 86.67 -5.06 49.84
CA THR A 3 85.62 -6.02 49.79
C THR A 3 84.85 -6.13 51.09
N ASN A 4 83.55 -6.06 51.06
CA ASN A 4 82.73 -6.40 52.26
C ASN A 4 81.90 -7.63 51.96
N PRO A 5 82.28 -8.80 52.54
CA PRO A 5 81.47 -10.05 52.42
C PRO A 5 80.66 -10.18 53.71
N ASN A 6 79.32 -10.03 53.61
CA ASN A 6 78.42 -10.81 54.48
C ASN A 6 76.97 -10.31 54.33
N ILE A 7 76.23 -10.89 53.39
CA ILE A 7 74.79 -10.74 53.43
C ILE A 7 74.27 -12.13 53.68
N PRO A 8 73.59 -12.41 54.81
CA PRO A 8 73.01 -13.71 55.07
C PRO A 8 71.77 -13.95 54.15
N GLN A 9 71.81 -15.09 53.47
CA GLN A 9 70.69 -15.59 52.68
C GLN A 9 69.54 -15.91 53.57
N ARG A 10 68.38 -15.32 53.26
CA ARG A 10 67.10 -15.67 53.90
C ARG A 10 66.67 -17.05 53.40
N PRO A 11 66.19 -17.91 54.27
CA PRO A 11 65.66 -19.24 53.91
C PRO A 11 64.35 -19.06 53.14
N GLY A 12 64.18 -19.93 52.12
CA GLY A 12 63.13 -19.96 51.13
C GLY A 12 61.73 -19.89 51.71
N LEU A 13 60.95 -18.95 51.19
CA LEU A 13 59.55 -18.95 51.40
C LEU A 13 58.93 -20.13 50.65
N HIS A 14 58.34 -21.07 51.38
CA HIS A 14 57.53 -22.17 50.84
C HIS A 14 56.44 -21.57 49.92
N GLU A 15 56.46 -21.93 48.63
CA GLU A 15 55.40 -21.64 47.70
C GLU A 15 54.11 -22.35 48.18
N VAL A 16 53.17 -21.55 48.62
CA VAL A 16 51.82 -22.02 48.93
C VAL A 16 51.14 -22.36 47.59
N PRO A 17 50.66 -23.60 47.40
CA PRO A 17 49.96 -23.98 46.19
C PRO A 17 48.68 -23.13 46.03
N ARG A 18 48.63 -22.31 45.00
CA ARG A 18 47.45 -21.51 44.64
C ARG A 18 46.35 -22.47 44.19
N LEU A 19 45.35 -22.63 45.01
CA LEU A 19 44.10 -23.31 44.65
C LEU A 19 43.49 -22.59 43.45
N LYS A 20 43.40 -23.28 42.32
CA LYS A 20 42.66 -22.83 41.13
C LYS A 20 41.17 -22.83 41.48
N VAL A 21 40.63 -21.70 41.84
CA VAL A 21 39.19 -21.50 42.00
C VAL A 21 38.58 -21.59 40.57
N PRO A 22 37.67 -22.53 40.31
CA PRO A 22 37.01 -22.64 39.04
C PRO A 22 36.20 -21.36 38.77
N ARG A 23 36.56 -20.55 37.81
CA ARG A 23 35.78 -19.39 37.36
C ARG A 23 34.47 -19.93 36.78
N LYS A 24 33.37 -19.79 37.50
CA LYS A 24 32.03 -20.00 36.94
C LYS A 24 31.88 -19.00 35.77
N LYS A 25 31.68 -19.54 34.56
CA LYS A 25 31.38 -18.71 33.39
C LYS A 25 30.15 -17.88 33.69
N PRO A 26 30.15 -16.56 33.54
CA PRO A 26 28.97 -15.75 33.77
C PRO A 26 27.89 -16.22 32.82
N PHE A 27 26.75 -16.58 33.35
CA PHE A 27 25.58 -16.96 32.57
C PHE A 27 25.12 -15.71 31.78
N PRO A 28 24.89 -15.80 30.47
CA PRO A 28 24.58 -14.64 29.65
C PRO A 28 23.15 -14.13 29.88
N TRP A 29 22.92 -13.57 31.05
CA TRP A 29 21.62 -13.00 31.49
C TRP A 29 21.08 -11.97 30.47
N PRO A 30 21.88 -11.08 29.83
CA PRO A 30 21.36 -10.12 28.88
C PRO A 30 20.78 -10.78 27.62
N LEU A 31 21.35 -11.91 27.16
CA LEU A 31 20.82 -12.66 26.01
C LEU A 31 19.45 -13.27 26.30
N VAL A 32 19.27 -13.83 27.49
CA VAL A 32 17.98 -14.42 27.90
C VAL A 32 16.91 -13.35 28.03
N ALA A 33 17.24 -12.16 28.54
CA ALA A 33 16.32 -11.03 28.63
C ALA A 33 15.86 -10.52 27.26
N ILE A 34 16.76 -10.46 26.27
CA ILE A 34 16.43 -10.04 24.90
C ILE A 34 15.48 -11.05 24.22
N ILE A 35 15.73 -12.34 24.37
CA ILE A 35 14.88 -13.38 23.80
C ILE A 35 13.49 -13.36 24.45
N ALA A 36 13.42 -13.19 25.76
CA ALA A 36 12.14 -13.09 26.46
C ALA A 36 11.34 -11.86 26.02
N ALA A 37 11.97 -10.70 25.87
CA ALA A 37 11.32 -9.48 25.38
C ALA A 37 10.79 -9.64 23.94
N ALA A 38 11.55 -10.27 23.05
CA ALA A 38 11.13 -10.55 21.69
C ALA A 38 9.93 -11.53 21.63
N ALA A 39 9.90 -12.54 22.48
CA ALA A 39 8.79 -13.48 22.56
C ALA A 39 7.50 -12.82 23.07
N ILE A 40 7.60 -11.91 24.06
CA ILE A 40 6.46 -11.15 24.59
C ILE A 40 5.90 -10.20 23.51
N LEU A 41 6.77 -9.52 22.76
CA LEU A 41 6.36 -8.65 21.65
C LEU A 41 5.65 -9.45 20.54
N ALA A 42 6.17 -10.61 20.17
CA ALA A 42 5.54 -11.47 19.18
C ALA A 42 4.18 -11.99 19.65
N ALA A 43 4.05 -12.38 20.94
CA ALA A 43 2.79 -12.79 21.54
C ALA A 43 1.77 -11.65 21.61
N LEU A 44 2.20 -10.42 21.92
CA LEU A 44 1.35 -9.23 21.92
C LEU A 44 0.83 -8.90 20.51
N ILE A 45 1.68 -9.00 19.47
CA ILE A 45 1.26 -8.80 18.08
C ILE A 45 0.28 -9.90 17.64
N TRP A 46 0.45 -11.11 18.11
CA TRP A 46 -0.44 -12.24 17.79
C TRP A 46 -1.77 -12.18 18.53
N TRP A 47 -1.77 -11.58 19.74
CA TRP A 47 -2.96 -11.45 20.60
C TRP A 47 -3.70 -10.11 20.39
N LEU A 48 -3.14 -9.16 19.64
CA LEU A 48 -3.94 -8.01 19.22
C LEU A 48 -5.14 -8.55 18.43
N PRO A 49 -6.37 -8.35 18.94
CA PRO A 49 -7.54 -8.75 18.18
C PRO A 49 -7.45 -8.03 16.83
N ARG A 50 -7.36 -8.81 15.76
CA ARG A 50 -7.60 -8.33 14.41
C ARG A 50 -9.04 -7.86 14.41
N THR A 51 -9.27 -6.63 14.89
CA THR A 51 -10.58 -6.02 14.77
C THR A 51 -10.88 -5.98 13.29
N PRO A 52 -11.86 -6.76 12.80
CA PRO A 52 -12.41 -6.47 11.49
C PRO A 52 -12.91 -5.03 11.63
N HIS A 53 -12.43 -4.12 10.78
CA HIS A 53 -12.99 -2.80 10.68
C HIS A 53 -14.46 -2.97 10.36
N LYS A 54 -15.30 -3.06 11.41
CA LYS A 54 -16.72 -2.84 11.30
C LYS A 54 -16.84 -1.40 10.86
N SER A 55 -17.01 -1.20 9.57
CA SER A 55 -17.53 0.02 9.01
C SER A 55 -18.80 0.31 9.80
N LEU A 56 -18.78 1.36 10.65
CA LEU A 56 -19.97 1.88 11.28
C LEU A 56 -20.85 2.40 10.15
N ALA A 57 -21.78 1.57 9.70
CA ALA A 57 -22.85 2.00 8.84
C ALA A 57 -23.65 3.05 9.61
N PRO A 58 -23.82 4.28 9.12
CA PRO A 58 -24.76 5.22 9.70
C PRO A 58 -26.16 4.64 9.56
N THR A 59 -26.80 4.38 10.70
CA THR A 59 -28.18 3.97 10.79
C THR A 59 -29.07 5.09 10.27
N GLY A 60 -29.83 4.83 9.21
CA GLY A 60 -31.03 5.60 8.89
C GLY A 60 -30.95 6.56 7.70
N ALA A 61 -30.66 6.06 6.52
CA ALA A 61 -31.28 6.43 5.25
C ALA A 61 -31.20 5.21 4.36
N GLN A 62 -32.30 4.75 3.80
CA GLN A 62 -32.28 3.79 2.71
C GLN A 62 -31.54 4.46 1.54
N VAL A 63 -30.21 4.30 1.53
CA VAL A 63 -29.40 4.59 0.34
C VAL A 63 -29.89 3.59 -0.70
N PRO A 64 -30.37 4.04 -1.89
CA PRO A 64 -30.68 3.13 -2.97
C PRO A 64 -29.49 2.19 -3.14
N ALA A 65 -29.76 0.89 -3.29
CA ALA A 65 -28.71 -0.11 -3.43
C ALA A 65 -27.74 0.36 -4.50
N GLN A 66 -26.53 0.77 -4.09
CA GLN A 66 -25.52 1.23 -5.03
C GLN A 66 -25.16 0.07 -5.93
N PRO A 67 -25.31 0.21 -7.25
CA PRO A 67 -24.94 -0.85 -8.16
C PRO A 67 -23.46 -1.20 -7.93
N THR A 68 -23.21 -2.47 -7.65
CA THR A 68 -21.87 -3.00 -7.42
C THR A 68 -21.08 -2.90 -8.73
N GLY A 69 -19.80 -2.70 -8.68
CA GLY A 69 -18.91 -2.56 -9.85
C GLY A 69 -18.99 -3.70 -10.89
N SER A 70 -19.74 -4.77 -10.60
CA SER A 70 -20.09 -5.86 -11.53
C SER A 70 -21.04 -5.45 -12.68
N GLN A 71 -21.67 -4.26 -12.61
CA GLN A 71 -22.59 -3.77 -13.65
C GLN A 71 -21.88 -3.04 -14.79
N VAL A 72 -20.61 -2.74 -14.64
CA VAL A 72 -19.81 -2.04 -15.64
C VAL A 72 -18.56 -2.82 -16.00
N GLN A 73 -18.23 -2.83 -17.28
CA GLN A 73 -17.01 -3.43 -17.78
C GLN A 73 -16.23 -2.42 -18.62
N PHE A 74 -14.94 -2.27 -18.28
CA PHE A 74 -14.01 -1.51 -19.10
C PHE A 74 -13.35 -2.39 -20.16
N THR A 75 -13.28 -1.90 -21.39
CA THR A 75 -12.61 -2.58 -22.48
C THR A 75 -11.71 -1.62 -23.27
N ASN A 76 -10.66 -2.15 -23.91
CA ASN A 76 -9.75 -1.40 -24.78
C ASN A 76 -9.14 -0.15 -24.12
N LEU A 77 -8.79 -0.26 -22.84
CA LEU A 77 -8.17 0.85 -22.12
C LEU A 77 -6.77 1.11 -22.64
N LYS A 78 -6.46 2.37 -22.89
CA LYS A 78 -5.14 2.86 -23.29
C LYS A 78 -4.79 4.13 -22.53
N VAL A 79 -3.52 4.31 -22.24
CA VAL A 79 -2.99 5.55 -21.69
C VAL A 79 -2.62 6.48 -22.84
N THR A 80 -3.08 7.73 -22.76
CA THR A 80 -2.76 8.78 -23.73
C THR A 80 -2.16 9.96 -22.98
N PRO A 81 -0.85 10.24 -23.10
CA PRO A 81 -0.25 11.41 -22.50
C PRO A 81 -0.83 12.69 -23.07
N SER A 82 -1.01 13.69 -22.23
CA SER A 82 -1.34 15.04 -22.72
C SER A 82 -0.12 15.68 -23.38
N PRO A 83 -0.29 16.43 -24.45
CA PRO A 83 0.81 17.18 -25.04
C PRO A 83 1.29 18.35 -24.17
N VAL A 84 0.58 18.66 -23.10
CA VAL A 84 0.87 19.79 -22.21
C VAL A 84 1.02 19.28 -20.76
N GLY A 85 2.17 19.53 -20.16
CA GLY A 85 2.44 19.22 -18.75
C GLY A 85 2.47 17.74 -18.42
N ASN A 86 2.21 17.42 -17.15
CA ASN A 86 2.18 16.06 -16.63
C ASN A 86 0.75 15.46 -16.58
N ALA A 87 -0.17 16.01 -17.39
CA ALA A 87 -1.52 15.48 -17.48
C ALA A 87 -1.56 14.24 -18.37
N MET A 88 -2.52 13.37 -18.13
CA MET A 88 -2.77 12.17 -18.95
C MET A 88 -4.24 11.83 -18.98
N TYR A 89 -4.60 11.03 -19.96
CA TYR A 89 -5.93 10.48 -20.12
C TYR A 89 -5.85 8.95 -20.19
N ILE A 90 -6.82 8.27 -19.59
CA ILE A 90 -7.12 6.87 -19.88
C ILE A 90 -8.36 6.87 -20.76
N GLU A 91 -8.25 6.35 -21.96
CA GLU A 91 -9.34 6.24 -22.92
C GLU A 91 -9.68 4.76 -23.14
N GLY A 92 -10.93 4.50 -23.46
CA GLY A 92 -11.41 3.16 -23.75
C GLY A 92 -12.91 3.13 -23.95
N ARG A 93 -13.51 1.99 -23.64
CA ARG A 93 -14.96 1.80 -23.73
C ARG A 93 -15.49 1.30 -22.39
N LEU A 94 -16.56 1.89 -21.92
CA LEU A 94 -17.35 1.43 -20.78
C LEU A 94 -18.61 0.77 -21.29
N VAL A 95 -18.86 -0.45 -20.86
CA VAL A 95 -20.06 -1.22 -21.21
C VAL A 95 -20.93 -1.34 -19.97
N ASN A 96 -22.21 -0.99 -20.09
CA ASN A 96 -23.21 -1.21 -19.05
C ASN A 96 -23.78 -2.64 -19.19
N GLN A 97 -23.45 -3.49 -18.25
CA GLN A 97 -23.96 -4.87 -18.14
C GLN A 97 -25.17 -4.98 -17.20
N GLY A 98 -25.59 -3.85 -16.61
CA GLY A 98 -26.74 -3.77 -15.73
C GLY A 98 -28.06 -3.61 -16.49
N SER A 99 -29.16 -3.48 -15.74
CA SER A 99 -30.51 -3.31 -16.26
C SER A 99 -31.04 -1.87 -16.19
N THR A 100 -30.25 -0.94 -15.67
CA THR A 100 -30.60 0.47 -15.46
C THR A 100 -29.63 1.39 -16.19
N ASP A 101 -30.04 2.61 -16.53
CA ASP A 101 -29.19 3.60 -17.16
C ASP A 101 -28.10 4.06 -16.21
N ILE A 102 -26.84 4.07 -16.63
CA ILE A 102 -25.71 4.57 -15.86
C ILE A 102 -25.52 6.06 -16.14
N THR A 103 -25.65 6.87 -15.10
CA THR A 103 -25.51 8.33 -15.14
C THR A 103 -24.20 8.82 -14.51
N GLY A 104 -23.42 7.95 -13.89
CA GLY A 104 -22.13 8.32 -13.32
C GLY A 104 -21.31 7.11 -12.91
N VAL A 105 -20.00 7.22 -13.07
CA VAL A 105 -19.04 6.23 -12.62
C VAL A 105 -17.84 6.93 -12.03
N GLN A 106 -17.41 6.49 -10.84
CA GLN A 106 -16.14 6.90 -10.24
C GLN A 106 -15.20 5.73 -10.14
N VAL A 107 -13.96 5.97 -10.50
CA VAL A 107 -12.88 4.99 -10.43
C VAL A 107 -11.77 5.47 -9.52
N GLN A 108 -11.17 4.53 -8.83
CA GLN A 108 -9.93 4.67 -8.11
C GLN A 108 -8.82 4.15 -9.01
N ALA A 109 -7.85 5.01 -9.33
CA ALA A 109 -6.67 4.67 -10.12
C ALA A 109 -5.45 4.63 -9.21
N THR A 110 -4.73 3.50 -9.18
CA THR A 110 -3.50 3.34 -8.41
C THR A 110 -2.30 3.27 -9.35
N PHE A 111 -1.45 4.28 -9.27
CA PHE A 111 -0.20 4.38 -10.03
C PHE A 111 0.90 3.56 -9.36
N ARG A 112 1.72 2.88 -10.17
CA ARG A 112 2.83 2.06 -9.66
C ARG A 112 4.17 2.48 -10.29
N ASP A 113 5.25 2.25 -9.54
CA ASP A 113 6.62 2.41 -10.05
C ASP A 113 7.05 1.19 -10.90
N ALA A 114 8.30 1.20 -11.35
CA ALA A 114 8.89 0.11 -12.13
C ALA A 114 9.02 -1.21 -11.34
N ASN A 115 8.98 -1.15 -10.00
CA ASN A 115 9.04 -2.31 -9.11
C ASN A 115 7.64 -2.83 -8.73
N GLY A 116 6.57 -2.21 -9.23
CA GLY A 116 5.19 -2.54 -8.91
C GLY A 116 4.70 -1.97 -7.58
N GLN A 117 5.46 -1.10 -6.90
CA GLN A 117 5.03 -0.44 -5.67
C GLN A 117 4.02 0.66 -5.98
N ALA A 118 2.98 0.76 -5.16
CA ALA A 118 2.00 1.83 -5.28
C ALA A 118 2.62 3.17 -4.87
N LEU A 119 2.55 4.15 -5.78
CA LEU A 119 3.04 5.52 -5.56
C LEU A 119 1.93 6.43 -5.08
N GLU A 120 0.81 6.42 -5.77
CA GLU A 120 -0.32 7.31 -5.53
C GLU A 120 -1.62 6.65 -5.96
N THR A 121 -2.69 7.04 -5.27
CA THR A 121 -4.05 6.62 -5.60
C THR A 121 -4.93 7.85 -5.78
N GLN A 122 -5.59 7.95 -6.92
CA GLN A 122 -6.46 9.08 -7.25
C GLN A 122 -7.88 8.58 -7.53
N LEU A 123 -8.87 9.34 -7.07
CA LEU A 123 -10.28 9.12 -7.37
C LEU A 123 -10.69 10.06 -8.52
N ARG A 124 -11.24 9.51 -9.61
CA ARG A 124 -11.61 10.27 -10.80
C ARG A 124 -12.98 9.87 -11.35
N PRO A 125 -13.76 10.83 -11.82
CA PRO A 125 -14.98 10.53 -12.56
C PRO A 125 -14.63 10.02 -13.97
N VAL A 126 -15.53 9.20 -14.50
CA VAL A 126 -15.50 8.74 -15.88
C VAL A 126 -16.40 9.66 -16.70
N SER A 127 -15.88 10.24 -17.79
CA SER A 127 -16.66 11.05 -18.73
C SER A 127 -16.85 10.31 -20.06
N GLY A 128 -17.98 10.52 -20.70
CA GLY A 128 -18.20 10.09 -22.06
C GLY A 128 -17.38 10.92 -23.07
N ILE A 129 -17.01 10.33 -24.20
CA ILE A 129 -16.42 11.05 -25.31
C ILE A 129 -17.55 11.43 -26.26
N ALA A 130 -17.70 12.75 -26.50
CA ALA A 130 -18.69 13.31 -27.41
C ALA A 130 -18.14 13.52 -28.80
N GLY A 131 -18.96 13.21 -29.81
CA GLY A 131 -18.64 13.45 -31.21
C GLY A 131 -17.55 12.55 -31.79
N SER A 132 -17.36 12.65 -33.12
CA SER A 132 -16.42 11.82 -33.88
C SER A 132 -14.95 12.25 -33.72
N SER A 133 -14.70 13.49 -33.30
CA SER A 133 -13.34 14.02 -33.13
C SER A 133 -12.63 13.52 -31.84
N GLY A 134 -13.38 12.99 -30.89
CA GLY A 134 -12.81 12.57 -29.59
C GLY A 134 -12.28 13.72 -28.73
N ALA A 135 -12.42 14.96 -29.16
CA ALA A 135 -11.86 16.11 -28.46
C ALA A 135 -12.70 16.57 -27.28
N GLN A 136 -14.00 16.36 -27.34
CA GLN A 136 -14.94 16.80 -26.30
C GLN A 136 -15.31 15.64 -25.38
N THR A 137 -15.45 15.96 -24.11
CA THR A 137 -16.01 15.04 -23.10
C THR A 137 -17.35 15.57 -22.62
N GLU A 138 -18.24 14.68 -22.28
CA GLU A 138 -19.54 14.99 -21.70
C GLU A 138 -19.74 14.22 -20.41
N ASP A 139 -20.51 14.79 -19.51
CA ASP A 139 -20.90 14.11 -18.29
C ASP A 139 -21.90 12.99 -18.61
N LEU A 140 -21.77 11.85 -17.93
CA LEU A 140 -22.70 10.73 -18.11
C LEU A 140 -24.12 11.06 -17.63
N THR A 141 -24.30 12.10 -16.81
CA THR A 141 -25.62 12.60 -16.46
C THR A 141 -26.35 13.20 -17.64
N GLN A 142 -25.63 13.81 -18.59
CA GLN A 142 -26.21 14.39 -19.81
C GLN A 142 -26.42 13.34 -20.90
N ALA A 143 -25.61 12.31 -20.88
CA ALA A 143 -25.64 11.26 -21.87
C ALA A 143 -25.44 9.89 -21.17
N PRO A 144 -26.50 9.35 -20.55
CA PRO A 144 -26.45 8.07 -19.83
C PRO A 144 -26.08 6.90 -20.74
N ILE A 145 -25.45 5.88 -20.16
CA ILE A 145 -25.17 4.62 -20.86
C ILE A 145 -26.31 3.64 -20.57
N LYS A 146 -27.08 3.31 -21.59
CA LYS A 146 -28.23 2.42 -21.49
C LYS A 146 -27.81 0.98 -21.21
N PRO A 147 -28.71 0.12 -20.70
CA PRO A 147 -28.46 -1.31 -20.55
C PRO A 147 -27.92 -1.96 -21.82
N ASN A 148 -26.88 -2.77 -21.68
CA ASN A 148 -26.17 -3.45 -22.77
C ASN A 148 -25.53 -2.51 -23.82
N GLU A 149 -25.47 -1.21 -23.54
CA GLU A 149 -24.78 -0.25 -24.35
C GLU A 149 -23.32 -0.10 -23.91
N GLY A 150 -22.43 0.18 -24.89
CA GLY A 150 -21.05 0.53 -24.61
C GLY A 150 -20.73 1.88 -25.22
N ARG A 151 -20.03 2.72 -24.44
CA ARG A 151 -19.65 4.08 -24.82
C ARG A 151 -18.16 4.32 -24.73
N ALA A 152 -17.62 5.09 -25.66
CA ALA A 152 -16.26 5.59 -25.56
C ALA A 152 -16.15 6.54 -24.36
N ILE A 153 -15.11 6.35 -23.55
CA ILE A 153 -14.93 7.11 -22.29
C ILE A 153 -13.51 7.66 -22.19
N ARG A 154 -13.38 8.68 -21.33
CA ARG A 154 -12.12 9.25 -20.90
C ARG A 154 -12.11 9.46 -19.40
N ILE A 155 -10.99 9.10 -18.78
CA ILE A 155 -10.69 9.41 -17.38
C ILE A 155 -9.50 10.36 -17.42
N ALA A 156 -9.68 11.59 -16.93
CA ALA A 156 -8.66 12.63 -16.99
C ALA A 156 -7.89 12.70 -15.65
N PHE A 157 -6.57 12.86 -15.77
CA PHE A 157 -5.65 13.07 -14.66
C PHE A 157 -4.87 14.34 -14.92
N ASP A 158 -4.97 15.31 -14.00
CA ASP A 158 -4.29 16.60 -14.11
C ASP A 158 -2.77 16.45 -13.93
N HIS A 159 -2.38 15.42 -13.20
CA HIS A 159 -0.98 15.03 -13.01
C HIS A 159 -0.87 13.52 -12.76
N TYR A 160 0.30 12.98 -13.02
CA TYR A 160 0.71 11.65 -12.57
C TYR A 160 1.95 11.75 -11.67
N PRO A 161 2.14 10.81 -10.72
CA PRO A 161 3.23 10.86 -9.76
C PRO A 161 4.60 10.65 -10.43
N ASN A 162 5.62 11.32 -9.87
CA ASN A 162 7.00 11.08 -10.27
C ASN A 162 7.38 9.62 -10.00
N GLY A 163 8.09 9.01 -10.95
CA GLY A 163 8.50 7.61 -10.84
C GLY A 163 7.47 6.60 -11.33
N TRP A 164 6.31 7.04 -11.84
CA TRP A 164 5.33 6.16 -12.45
C TRP A 164 5.94 5.45 -13.68
N ASN A 165 5.63 4.15 -13.80
CA ASN A 165 6.15 3.27 -14.85
C ASN A 165 5.52 3.49 -16.26
N HIS A 166 4.64 4.48 -16.40
CA HIS A 166 3.88 4.81 -17.62
C HIS A 166 2.98 3.69 -18.16
N GLN A 167 2.71 2.65 -17.36
CA GLN A 167 1.74 1.62 -17.68
C GLN A 167 0.33 2.03 -17.27
N LEU A 168 -0.68 1.28 -17.74
CA LEU A 168 -2.05 1.49 -17.29
C LEU A 168 -2.14 1.32 -15.77
N PRO A 169 -2.60 2.35 -15.01
CA PRO A 169 -2.80 2.22 -13.56
C PRO A 169 -3.85 1.15 -13.24
N ASP A 170 -3.77 0.57 -12.05
CA ASP A 170 -4.81 -0.32 -11.58
C ASP A 170 -6.11 0.45 -11.37
N LEU A 171 -7.15 0.10 -12.11
CA LEU A 171 -8.45 0.75 -12.02
C LEU A 171 -9.42 -0.10 -11.21
N LYS A 172 -10.05 0.52 -10.22
CA LYS A 172 -11.13 -0.07 -9.43
C LYS A 172 -12.36 0.82 -9.49
N VAL A 173 -13.50 0.28 -9.86
CA VAL A 173 -14.78 1.00 -9.77
C VAL A 173 -15.14 1.16 -8.29
N VAL A 174 -15.39 2.39 -7.87
CA VAL A 174 -15.76 2.73 -6.49
C VAL A 174 -17.24 3.01 -6.38
N THR A 175 -17.78 3.75 -7.35
CA THR A 175 -19.19 4.14 -7.36
C THR A 175 -19.73 4.04 -8.76
N VAL A 176 -20.93 3.51 -8.90
CA VAL A 176 -21.76 3.57 -10.10
C VAL A 176 -23.08 4.22 -9.71
N THR A 177 -23.44 5.32 -10.36
CA THR A 177 -24.74 5.98 -10.20
C THR A 177 -25.61 5.54 -11.34
N ALA A 178 -26.77 4.98 -11.00
CA ALA A 178 -27.77 4.54 -11.96
C ALA A 178 -29.08 5.28 -11.74
N HIS A 179 -29.83 5.44 -12.81
CA HIS A 179 -31.18 6.00 -12.79
C HIS A 179 -32.16 4.96 -13.32
N PRO A 180 -33.29 4.73 -12.63
CA PRO A 180 -34.30 3.76 -13.07
C PRO A 180 -35.00 4.21 -14.35
#